data_2fc36e979b341766a3c02540687a49e9
#
_entry.id   2fc36e979b341766a3c02540687a49e9
#
_cell.length_a   1.000
_cell.length_b   1.000
_cell.length_c   1.000
_cell.angle_alpha   90.00
_cell.angle_beta   90.00
_cell.angle_gamma   90.00
#
_symmetry.space_group_name_H-M   'P 1'
#
loop_
_entity.id
_entity.type
_entity.pdbx_description
1 polymer ?
#
loop_
_entity_poly.entity_id
_entity_poly.type
_entity_poly.pdbx_seq_one_letter_code
_entity_poly.pdbx_strand_id
1 'polypeptide(L)'
;MFRYETHLHTYEGSLCGVTPGSMYPQYYKDLGYDGIFITDHFFNGNTRIPKYDSWEQRVNEFCLGYEHAKEAGDAIGFPVYFGWEANFEGDEFLIYGLDKEWLLNHPDILSYSRSMQYDIIHNDGGLVVQAHPFRERGYLDSIHLNPENCDAMEGYNSFNEDRHNHNAEIYCTKHNIFMTSGSDLHKIGSLAPDRHYGMGFE
;
A
#
# COMPACT_ATOMS: atom_id res chain seq x y z
N MET A 1 15.88 13.86 -9.15
CA MET A 1 14.53 13.30 -8.97
C MET A 1 14.65 12.00 -8.21
N PHE A 2 14.00 11.88 -7.07
CA PHE A 2 13.94 10.64 -6.27
C PHE A 2 12.75 9.81 -6.73
N ARG A 3 12.87 8.48 -6.69
CA ARG A 3 11.85 7.54 -7.15
C ARG A 3 11.57 6.48 -6.10
N TYR A 4 10.32 6.40 -5.64
CA TYR A 4 9.87 5.45 -4.63
C TYR A 4 8.77 4.53 -5.18
N GLU A 5 8.85 3.26 -4.83
CA GLU A 5 7.73 2.33 -5.00
C GLU A 5 6.83 2.42 -3.77
N THR A 6 5.56 2.67 -3.99
CA THR A 6 4.63 2.98 -2.88
C THR A 6 3.55 1.93 -2.63
N HIS A 7 3.48 0.86 -3.43
CA HIS A 7 2.45 -0.16 -3.31
C HIS A 7 3.01 -1.57 -3.60
N LEU A 8 3.36 -2.31 -2.55
CA LEU A 8 3.98 -3.63 -2.62
C LEU A 8 3.37 -4.62 -1.64
N HIS A 9 3.27 -5.88 -2.08
CA HIS A 9 2.78 -6.99 -1.27
C HIS A 9 3.82 -8.09 -1.11
N THR A 10 4.02 -8.54 0.14
CA THR A 10 4.97 -9.58 0.48
C THR A 10 4.29 -10.95 0.66
N TYR A 11 5.09 -12.01 0.56
CA TYR A 11 4.64 -13.36 0.90
C TYR A 11 4.21 -13.46 2.37
N GLU A 12 4.86 -12.75 3.26
CA GLU A 12 4.62 -12.81 4.70
C GLU A 12 3.25 -12.22 5.10
N GLY A 13 2.88 -11.08 4.54
CA GLY A 13 1.69 -10.32 4.96
C GLY A 13 0.44 -10.59 4.13
N SER A 14 0.58 -10.78 2.81
CA SER A 14 -0.54 -10.87 1.86
C SER A 14 -0.73 -12.28 1.32
N LEU A 15 -1.99 -12.81 1.28
CA LEU A 15 -2.28 -14.13 0.71
C LEU A 15 -1.92 -14.22 -0.79
N CYS A 16 -2.06 -13.13 -1.52
CA CYS A 16 -1.70 -13.02 -2.93
C CYS A 16 -0.20 -12.72 -3.14
N GLY A 17 0.53 -12.31 -2.09
CA GLY A 17 1.97 -12.07 -2.14
C GLY A 17 2.75 -13.36 -2.37
N VAL A 18 3.70 -13.34 -3.30
CA VAL A 18 4.53 -14.49 -3.69
C VAL A 18 6.00 -14.27 -3.35
N THR A 19 6.46 -13.03 -3.41
CA THR A 19 7.86 -12.67 -3.14
C THR A 19 8.06 -12.34 -1.67
N PRO A 20 9.05 -12.97 -0.98
CA PRO A 20 9.44 -12.57 0.37
C PRO A 20 9.89 -11.11 0.43
N GLY A 21 9.56 -10.42 1.52
CA GLY A 21 9.92 -9.02 1.74
C GLY A 21 11.42 -8.73 1.55
N SER A 22 12.28 -9.62 2.04
CA SER A 22 13.74 -9.50 1.94
C SER A 22 14.29 -9.43 0.50
N MET A 23 13.53 -9.84 -0.50
CA MET A 23 13.98 -9.83 -1.90
C MET A 23 13.75 -8.48 -2.61
N TYR A 24 12.85 -7.65 -2.11
CA TYR A 24 12.46 -6.40 -2.77
C TYR A 24 13.56 -5.32 -2.77
N PRO A 25 14.33 -5.08 -1.69
CA PRO A 25 15.28 -3.98 -1.65
C PRO A 25 16.34 -4.05 -2.76
N GLN A 26 16.97 -5.21 -2.96
CA GLN A 26 17.96 -5.38 -4.02
C GLN A 26 17.32 -5.24 -5.41
N TYR A 27 16.14 -5.83 -5.61
CA TYR A 27 15.41 -5.75 -6.88
C TYR A 27 15.09 -4.29 -7.29
N TYR A 28 14.54 -3.49 -6.37
CA TYR A 28 14.20 -2.09 -6.68
C TYR A 28 15.43 -1.17 -6.76
N LYS A 29 16.48 -1.47 -5.97
CA LYS A 29 17.76 -0.78 -6.10
C LYS A 29 18.37 -0.99 -7.49
N ASP A 30 18.35 -2.21 -8.01
CA ASP A 30 18.84 -2.54 -9.36
C ASP A 30 18.01 -1.86 -10.48
N LEU A 31 16.74 -1.58 -10.22
CA LEU A 31 15.87 -0.80 -11.10
C LEU A 31 16.05 0.71 -10.97
N GLY A 32 16.94 1.18 -10.08
CA GLY A 32 17.24 2.60 -9.89
C GLY A 32 16.21 3.36 -9.04
N TYR A 33 15.51 2.67 -8.14
CA TYR A 33 14.68 3.32 -7.13
C TYR A 33 15.51 3.78 -5.94
N ASP A 34 15.00 4.79 -5.22
CA ASP A 34 15.62 5.38 -4.03
C ASP A 34 15.02 4.83 -2.72
N GLY A 35 13.93 4.09 -2.79
CA GLY A 35 13.29 3.43 -1.64
C GLY A 35 11.98 2.76 -2.03
N ILE A 36 11.45 1.98 -1.09
CA ILE A 36 10.18 1.26 -1.24
C ILE A 36 9.33 1.36 0.03
N PHE A 37 8.01 1.24 -0.14
CA PHE A 37 7.04 1.04 0.94
C PHE A 37 6.49 -0.38 0.84
N ILE A 38 6.47 -1.10 1.97
CA ILE A 38 5.77 -2.39 2.08
C ILE A 38 4.36 -2.10 2.58
N THR A 39 3.36 -2.49 1.79
CA THR A 39 1.95 -2.17 2.01
C THR A 39 1.06 -3.41 1.94
N ASP A 40 1.41 -4.43 2.69
CA ASP A 40 0.64 -5.68 2.74
C ASP A 40 -0.83 -5.45 3.08
N HIS A 41 -1.70 -6.34 2.59
CA HIS A 41 -3.12 -6.33 2.91
C HIS A 41 -3.36 -6.46 4.41
N PHE A 42 -4.04 -5.47 4.97
CA PHE A 42 -4.36 -5.42 6.39
C PHE A 42 -5.42 -6.47 6.79
N PHE A 43 -5.73 -6.56 8.05
CA PHE A 43 -6.58 -7.60 8.64
C PHE A 43 -8.04 -7.60 8.15
N ASN A 44 -8.49 -6.54 7.52
CA ASN A 44 -9.79 -6.45 6.84
C ASN A 44 -9.71 -6.72 5.33
N GLY A 45 -8.50 -6.97 4.79
CA GLY A 45 -8.25 -7.30 3.40
C GLY A 45 -7.81 -8.76 3.18
N ASN A 46 -7.10 -8.99 2.08
CA ASN A 46 -6.59 -10.31 1.67
C ASN A 46 -5.29 -10.69 2.41
N THR A 47 -5.31 -10.56 3.74
CA THR A 47 -4.17 -10.85 4.60
C THR A 47 -3.90 -12.34 4.75
N ARG A 48 -2.63 -12.71 4.96
CA ARG A 48 -2.20 -14.07 5.34
C ARG A 48 -2.33 -14.32 6.84
N ILE A 49 -2.47 -13.26 7.66
CA ILE A 49 -2.41 -13.35 9.11
C ILE A 49 -3.69 -13.98 9.69
N PRO A 50 -3.59 -15.02 10.52
CA PRO A 50 -4.74 -15.71 11.11
C PRO A 50 -5.62 -14.79 11.98
N LYS A 51 -6.93 -15.02 11.94
CA LYS A 51 -7.90 -14.22 12.73
C LYS A 51 -7.95 -14.59 14.22
N TYR A 52 -7.42 -15.75 14.59
CA TYR A 52 -7.59 -16.34 15.93
C TYR A 52 -6.51 -15.93 16.92
N ASP A 53 -5.44 -15.29 16.45
CA ASP A 53 -4.36 -14.84 17.30
C ASP A 53 -4.74 -13.55 18.04
N SER A 54 -4.04 -13.28 19.16
CA SER A 54 -4.18 -12.00 19.84
C SER A 54 -3.78 -10.84 18.93
N TRP A 55 -4.28 -9.63 19.21
CA TRP A 55 -3.91 -8.44 18.43
C TRP A 55 -2.40 -8.26 18.32
N GLU A 56 -1.70 -8.41 19.44
CA GLU A 56 -0.24 -8.29 19.48
C GLU A 56 0.45 -9.32 18.56
N GLN A 57 0.02 -10.59 18.61
CA GLN A 57 0.55 -11.63 17.73
C GLN A 57 0.29 -11.29 16.26
N ARG A 58 -0.94 -10.91 15.92
CA ARG A 58 -1.32 -10.53 14.56
C ARG A 58 -0.49 -9.36 14.04
N VAL A 59 -0.29 -8.30 14.83
CA VAL A 59 0.56 -7.16 14.44
C VAL A 59 2.00 -7.59 14.27
N ASN A 60 2.54 -8.42 15.16
CA ASN A 60 3.91 -8.93 15.06
C ASN A 60 4.12 -9.75 13.78
N GLU A 61 3.19 -10.65 13.45
CA GLU A 61 3.27 -11.45 12.23
C GLU A 61 3.07 -10.60 10.96
N PHE A 62 2.14 -9.66 11.01
CA PHE A 62 1.87 -8.74 9.90
C PHE A 62 3.10 -7.92 9.50
N CYS A 63 3.86 -7.45 10.47
CA CYS A 63 5.04 -6.63 10.24
C CYS A 63 6.25 -7.41 9.71
N LEU A 64 6.24 -8.76 9.69
CA LEU A 64 7.40 -9.57 9.28
C LEU A 64 7.86 -9.27 7.86
N GLY A 65 6.94 -9.05 6.91
CA GLY A 65 7.29 -8.71 5.53
C GLY A 65 8.09 -7.41 5.46
N TYR A 66 7.63 -6.39 6.17
CA TYR A 66 8.35 -5.13 6.30
C TYR A 66 9.69 -5.30 7.04
N GLU A 67 9.71 -6.02 8.16
CA GLU A 67 10.92 -6.19 8.98
C GLU A 67 12.02 -6.92 8.20
N HIS A 68 11.69 -7.97 7.46
CA HIS A 68 12.62 -8.68 6.57
C HIS A 68 13.11 -7.77 5.41
N ALA A 69 12.21 -6.99 4.82
CA ALA A 69 12.59 -6.04 3.79
C ALA A 69 13.51 -4.94 4.35
N LYS A 70 13.19 -4.42 5.53
CA LYS A 70 13.97 -3.39 6.22
C LYS A 70 15.38 -3.87 6.54
N GLU A 71 15.52 -5.07 7.12
CA GLU A 71 16.82 -5.68 7.40
C GLU A 71 17.67 -5.83 6.12
N ALA A 72 17.08 -6.37 5.05
CA ALA A 72 17.75 -6.52 3.77
C ALA A 72 18.11 -5.16 3.14
N GLY A 73 17.24 -4.17 3.26
CA GLY A 73 17.48 -2.81 2.78
C GLY A 73 18.63 -2.13 3.53
N ASP A 74 18.64 -2.22 4.86
CA ASP A 74 19.69 -1.65 5.70
C ASP A 74 21.08 -2.23 5.38
N ALA A 75 21.12 -3.53 5.10
CA ALA A 75 22.38 -4.21 4.73
C ALA A 75 23.01 -3.67 3.44
N ILE A 76 22.20 -3.11 2.54
CA ILE A 76 22.68 -2.55 1.26
C ILE A 76 22.54 -1.01 1.17
N GLY A 77 22.13 -0.35 2.26
CA GLY A 77 21.89 1.10 2.29
C GLY A 77 20.74 1.55 1.38
N PHE A 78 19.63 0.78 1.37
CA PHE A 78 18.44 1.08 0.58
C PHE A 78 17.23 1.27 1.50
N PRO A 79 16.56 2.45 1.48
CA PRO A 79 15.46 2.78 2.36
C PRO A 79 14.23 1.89 2.14
N VAL A 80 13.68 1.38 3.25
CA VAL A 80 12.42 0.63 3.27
C VAL A 80 11.50 1.25 4.32
N TYR A 81 10.29 1.53 3.94
CA TYR A 81 9.28 2.17 4.77
C TYR A 81 8.10 1.24 5.00
N PHE A 82 7.43 1.44 6.14
CA PHE A 82 6.24 0.71 6.53
C PHE A 82 4.97 1.41 6.06
N GLY A 83 3.99 0.63 5.64
CA GLY A 83 2.62 1.02 5.38
C GLY A 83 1.73 -0.23 5.38
N TRP A 84 0.47 -0.05 5.02
CA TRP A 84 -0.46 -1.17 4.82
C TRP A 84 -1.58 -0.80 3.88
N GLU A 85 -2.23 -1.80 3.29
CA GLU A 85 -3.43 -1.62 2.48
C GLU A 85 -4.66 -2.13 3.22
N ALA A 86 -5.52 -1.21 3.67
CA ALA A 86 -6.79 -1.52 4.34
C ALA A 86 -7.93 -1.66 3.33
N ASN A 87 -8.87 -2.58 3.58
CA ASN A 87 -10.04 -2.81 2.73
C ASN A 87 -11.33 -2.42 3.46
N PHE A 88 -12.19 -1.67 2.77
CA PHE A 88 -13.51 -1.28 3.26
C PHE A 88 -14.56 -1.61 2.20
N GLU A 89 -15.22 -2.75 2.36
CA GLU A 89 -16.30 -3.20 1.47
C GLU A 89 -15.87 -3.29 -0.02
N GLY A 90 -14.55 -3.56 -0.23
CA GLY A 90 -13.95 -3.68 -1.55
C GLY A 90 -13.18 -2.46 -2.01
N ASP A 91 -13.35 -1.29 -1.40
CA ASP A 91 -12.47 -0.15 -1.60
C ASP A 91 -11.20 -0.32 -0.78
N GLU A 92 -10.05 -0.01 -1.36
CA GLU A 92 -8.75 -0.19 -0.71
C GLU A 92 -8.01 1.13 -0.53
N PHE A 93 -7.30 1.23 0.60
CA PHE A 93 -6.60 2.44 1.02
C PHE A 93 -5.21 2.10 1.52
N LEU A 94 -4.21 2.78 0.98
CA LEU A 94 -2.83 2.71 1.43
C LEU A 94 -2.61 3.70 2.56
N ILE A 95 -2.02 3.22 3.65
CA ILE A 95 -1.73 4.03 4.83
C ILE A 95 -0.21 4.11 5.02
N TYR A 96 0.29 5.32 5.25
CA TYR A 96 1.70 5.61 5.43
C TYR A 96 1.95 6.51 6.64
N GLY A 97 3.22 6.57 7.09
CA GLY A 97 3.66 7.52 8.12
C GLY A 97 3.46 7.05 9.55
N LEU A 98 2.79 5.94 9.76
CA LEU A 98 2.60 5.28 11.05
C LEU A 98 3.44 4.02 11.14
N ASP A 99 3.62 3.46 12.33
CA ASP A 99 4.52 2.34 12.57
C ASP A 99 3.84 1.15 13.30
N LYS A 100 4.62 0.12 13.55
CA LYS A 100 4.20 -1.07 14.30
C LYS A 100 3.70 -0.73 15.71
N GLU A 101 4.36 0.21 16.39
CA GLU A 101 3.96 0.62 17.74
C GLU A 101 2.59 1.29 17.74
N TRP A 102 2.33 2.11 16.73
CA TRP A 102 1.00 2.70 16.53
C TRP A 102 -0.07 1.60 16.38
N LEU A 103 0.17 0.58 15.55
CA LEU A 103 -0.77 -0.55 15.39
C LEU A 103 -0.99 -1.31 16.71
N LEU A 104 0.07 -1.58 17.48
CA LEU A 104 -0.04 -2.24 18.78
C LEU A 104 -0.92 -1.46 19.77
N ASN A 105 -0.87 -0.13 19.70
CA ASN A 105 -1.64 0.76 20.56
C ASN A 105 -3.08 1.02 20.08
N HIS A 106 -3.47 0.51 18.88
CA HIS A 106 -4.81 0.69 18.30
C HIS A 106 -5.53 -0.63 18.01
N PRO A 107 -5.76 -1.49 19.04
CA PRO A 107 -6.38 -2.79 18.83
C PRO A 107 -7.83 -2.73 18.31
N ASP A 108 -8.49 -1.60 18.49
CA ASP A 108 -9.87 -1.38 18.07
C ASP A 108 -10.01 -0.79 16.66
N ILE A 109 -8.89 -0.54 15.95
CA ILE A 109 -8.90 0.13 14.64
C ILE A 109 -9.85 -0.53 13.64
N LEU A 110 -9.97 -1.86 13.67
CA LEU A 110 -10.87 -2.61 12.78
C LEU A 110 -12.36 -2.44 13.11
N SER A 111 -12.69 -1.91 14.27
CA SER A 111 -14.09 -1.67 14.68
C SER A 111 -14.63 -0.33 14.18
N TYR A 112 -13.76 0.53 13.68
CA TYR A 112 -14.13 1.87 13.22
C TYR A 112 -14.55 1.88 11.76
N SER A 113 -15.47 2.78 11.43
CA SER A 113 -15.82 3.08 10.04
C SER A 113 -14.62 3.67 9.29
N ARG A 114 -14.66 3.64 7.97
CA ARG A 114 -13.62 4.24 7.12
C ARG A 114 -13.34 5.71 7.49
N SER A 115 -14.38 6.52 7.67
CA SER A 115 -14.23 7.93 8.05
C SER A 115 -13.55 8.08 9.41
N MET A 116 -13.94 7.28 10.41
CA MET A 116 -13.29 7.33 11.73
C MET A 116 -11.82 6.88 11.66
N GLN A 117 -11.51 5.86 10.86
CA GLN A 117 -10.12 5.45 10.67
C GLN A 117 -9.31 6.54 9.98
N TYR A 118 -9.87 7.20 8.95
CA TYR A 118 -9.22 8.34 8.31
C TYR A 118 -8.90 9.44 9.33
N ASP A 119 -9.88 9.85 10.12
CA ASP A 119 -9.70 10.91 11.12
C ASP A 119 -8.59 10.56 12.14
N ILE A 120 -8.56 9.33 12.65
CA ILE A 120 -7.56 8.88 13.63
C ILE A 120 -6.16 8.86 12.98
N ILE A 121 -6.03 8.21 11.82
CA ILE A 121 -4.77 8.09 11.09
C ILE A 121 -4.21 9.48 10.75
N HIS A 122 -5.06 10.35 10.19
CA HIS A 122 -4.66 11.71 9.80
C HIS A 122 -4.26 12.57 11.00
N ASN A 123 -5.01 12.52 12.11
CA ASN A 123 -4.69 13.25 13.33
C ASN A 123 -3.38 12.82 13.99
N ASP A 124 -3.02 11.54 13.83
CA ASP A 124 -1.75 10.97 14.33
C ASP A 124 -0.57 11.16 13.35
N GLY A 125 -0.78 11.91 12.26
CA GLY A 125 0.24 12.27 11.29
C GLY A 125 0.45 11.24 10.16
N GLY A 126 -0.43 10.26 10.04
CA GLY A 126 -0.45 9.34 8.91
C GLY A 126 -1.08 9.97 7.66
N LEU A 127 -0.83 9.35 6.52
CA LEU A 127 -1.42 9.69 5.22
C LEU A 127 -2.26 8.51 4.72
N VAL A 128 -3.41 8.82 4.16
CA VAL A 128 -4.33 7.83 3.58
C VAL A 128 -4.47 8.10 2.08
N VAL A 129 -4.22 7.09 1.26
CA VAL A 129 -4.33 7.18 -0.20
C VAL A 129 -5.34 6.16 -0.69
N GLN A 130 -6.37 6.57 -1.42
CA GLN A 130 -7.26 5.60 -2.06
C GLN A 130 -6.51 4.86 -3.16
N ALA A 131 -6.33 3.55 -3.02
CA ALA A 131 -5.62 2.71 -3.96
C ALA A 131 -6.47 2.46 -5.21
N HIS A 132 -5.83 2.42 -6.39
CA HIS A 132 -6.42 2.09 -7.71
C HIS A 132 -7.93 2.41 -7.83
N PRO A 133 -8.37 3.68 -7.63
CA PRO A 133 -9.76 4.07 -7.36
C PRO A 133 -10.74 3.76 -8.50
N PHE A 134 -10.25 3.54 -9.72
CA PHE A 134 -11.09 3.19 -10.89
C PHE A 134 -10.95 1.74 -11.33
N ARG A 135 -10.29 0.88 -10.53
CA ARG A 135 -10.17 -0.54 -10.84
C ARG A 135 -11.54 -1.22 -10.75
N GLU A 136 -12.01 -1.74 -11.87
CA GLU A 136 -13.22 -2.56 -11.89
C GLU A 136 -12.94 -3.95 -11.33
N ARG A 137 -13.79 -4.41 -10.43
CA ARG A 137 -13.69 -5.73 -9.80
C ARG A 137 -15.03 -6.43 -9.87
N GLY A 138 -15.02 -7.72 -10.19
CA GLY A 138 -16.24 -8.50 -10.38
C GLY A 138 -17.15 -8.65 -9.13
N TYR A 139 -16.68 -8.20 -7.98
CA TYR A 139 -17.42 -8.19 -6.72
C TYR A 139 -17.91 -6.78 -6.29
N LEU A 140 -17.60 -5.75 -7.09
CA LEU A 140 -18.12 -4.38 -6.89
C LEU A 140 -19.13 -4.05 -7.98
N ASP A 141 -20.29 -3.57 -7.57
CA ASP A 141 -21.35 -3.17 -8.49
C ASP A 141 -21.08 -1.82 -9.17
N SER A 142 -20.21 -1.00 -8.58
CA SER A 142 -19.87 0.34 -9.05
C SER A 142 -18.49 0.79 -8.55
N ILE A 143 -17.95 1.83 -9.18
CA ILE A 143 -16.76 2.53 -8.71
C ILE A 143 -17.17 3.47 -7.56
N HIS A 144 -16.47 3.36 -6.42
CA HIS A 144 -16.65 4.24 -5.28
C HIS A 144 -15.43 5.14 -5.12
N LEU A 145 -15.65 6.45 -5.15
CA LEU A 145 -14.60 7.44 -4.94
C LEU A 145 -14.84 8.14 -3.60
N ASN A 146 -13.79 8.26 -2.81
CA ASN A 146 -13.86 8.68 -1.41
C ASN A 146 -12.93 9.88 -1.12
N PRO A 147 -13.04 10.99 -1.85
CA PRO A 147 -12.13 12.12 -1.72
C PRO A 147 -12.16 12.79 -0.34
N GLU A 148 -13.25 12.62 0.42
CA GLU A 148 -13.40 13.15 1.77
C GLU A 148 -12.73 12.28 2.85
N ASN A 149 -12.27 11.09 2.52
CA ASN A 149 -11.66 10.15 3.44
C ASN A 149 -10.27 9.67 2.97
N CYS A 150 -9.59 10.49 2.18
CA CYS A 150 -8.21 10.27 1.79
C CYS A 150 -7.48 11.59 1.52
N ASP A 151 -6.17 11.59 1.69
CA ASP A 151 -5.29 12.74 1.41
C ASP A 151 -4.86 12.79 -0.06
N ALA A 152 -4.85 11.63 -0.71
CA ALA A 152 -4.48 11.46 -2.12
C ALA A 152 -5.18 10.25 -2.73
N MET A 153 -5.04 10.09 -4.04
CA MET A 153 -5.48 8.90 -4.77
C MET A 153 -4.34 8.34 -5.62
N GLU A 154 -4.32 7.02 -5.80
CA GLU A 154 -3.39 6.37 -6.69
C GLU A 154 -3.81 6.66 -8.15
N GLY A 155 -3.18 7.67 -8.76
CA GLY A 155 -3.46 8.10 -10.13
C GLY A 155 -2.92 7.14 -11.18
N TYR A 156 -1.88 6.35 -10.81
CA TYR A 156 -1.31 5.31 -11.65
C TYR A 156 -0.98 4.08 -10.83
N ASN A 157 -1.46 2.92 -11.28
CA ASN A 157 -1.11 1.61 -10.73
C ASN A 157 -0.68 0.69 -11.89
N SER A 158 0.49 0.05 -11.74
CA SER A 158 1.09 -0.73 -12.84
C SER A 158 0.30 -1.98 -13.22
N PHE A 159 -0.49 -2.54 -12.30
CA PHE A 159 -1.37 -3.69 -12.59
C PHE A 159 -2.76 -3.29 -13.11
N ASN A 160 -3.07 -2.00 -13.15
CA ASN A 160 -4.31 -1.53 -13.76
C ASN A 160 -4.27 -1.66 -15.30
N GLU A 161 -5.45 -1.77 -15.89
CA GLU A 161 -5.64 -1.45 -17.30
C GLU A 161 -5.43 0.07 -17.51
N ASP A 162 -4.91 0.47 -18.67
CA ASP A 162 -4.60 1.88 -18.96
C ASP A 162 -5.82 2.79 -18.82
N ARG A 163 -7.03 2.30 -19.11
CA ARG A 163 -8.28 3.06 -18.93
C ARG A 163 -8.57 3.40 -17.46
N HIS A 164 -8.21 2.54 -16.51
CA HIS A 164 -8.40 2.81 -15.09
C HIS A 164 -7.47 3.93 -14.62
N ASN A 165 -6.20 3.86 -15.01
CA ASN A 165 -5.20 4.90 -14.72
C ASN A 165 -5.60 6.24 -15.36
N HIS A 166 -6.03 6.22 -16.63
CA HIS A 166 -6.48 7.42 -17.33
C HIS A 166 -7.68 8.08 -16.63
N ASN A 167 -8.67 7.30 -16.18
CA ASN A 167 -9.82 7.81 -15.45
C ASN A 167 -9.41 8.41 -14.09
N ALA A 168 -8.47 7.76 -13.37
CA ALA A 168 -7.93 8.26 -12.11
C ALA A 168 -7.20 9.60 -12.30
N GLU A 169 -6.34 9.71 -13.30
CA GLU A 169 -5.63 10.94 -13.64
C GLU A 169 -6.59 12.11 -13.97
N ILE A 170 -7.59 11.85 -14.83
CA ILE A 170 -8.60 12.87 -15.18
C ILE A 170 -9.37 13.32 -13.92
N TYR A 171 -9.81 12.38 -13.11
CA TYR A 171 -10.58 12.69 -11.91
C TYR A 171 -9.75 13.52 -10.92
N CYS A 172 -8.56 13.07 -10.59
CA CYS A 172 -7.68 13.76 -9.66
C CYS A 172 -7.30 15.16 -10.15
N THR A 173 -6.95 15.29 -11.43
CA THR A 173 -6.64 16.60 -12.05
C THR A 173 -7.84 17.55 -11.98
N LYS A 174 -9.04 17.06 -12.35
CA LYS A 174 -10.26 17.87 -12.33
C LYS A 174 -10.65 18.35 -10.93
N HIS A 175 -10.41 17.52 -9.92
CA HIS A 175 -10.80 17.79 -8.52
C HIS A 175 -9.65 18.31 -7.67
N ASN A 176 -8.47 18.55 -8.26
CA ASN A 176 -7.26 19.01 -7.57
C ASN A 176 -6.87 18.09 -6.38
N ILE A 177 -6.93 16.78 -6.60
CA ILE A 177 -6.54 15.75 -5.63
C ILE A 177 -5.08 15.38 -5.89
N PHE A 178 -4.27 15.25 -4.85
CA PHE A 178 -2.90 14.76 -4.96
C PHE A 178 -2.90 13.33 -5.51
N MET A 179 -1.93 13.04 -6.38
CA MET A 179 -1.79 11.71 -6.99
C MET A 179 -0.52 11.02 -6.50
N THR A 180 -0.65 9.72 -6.20
CA THR A 180 0.47 8.82 -6.02
C THR A 180 0.56 7.84 -7.20
N SER A 181 1.61 7.06 -7.23
CA SER A 181 1.81 6.02 -8.24
C SER A 181 2.53 4.83 -7.62
N GLY A 182 1.97 3.64 -7.77
CA GLY A 182 2.54 2.40 -7.27
C GLY A 182 2.42 1.24 -8.26
N SER A 183 3.07 0.12 -7.95
CA SER A 183 2.99 -1.04 -8.84
C SER A 183 1.91 -2.02 -8.45
N ASP A 184 1.60 -2.16 -7.16
CA ASP A 184 0.77 -3.25 -6.62
C ASP A 184 1.42 -4.63 -6.90
N LEU A 185 2.77 -4.67 -6.82
CA LEU A 185 3.55 -5.85 -7.18
C LEU A 185 3.44 -6.93 -6.10
N HIS A 186 3.06 -8.13 -6.54
CA HIS A 186 2.92 -9.33 -5.70
C HIS A 186 4.03 -10.35 -5.95
N LYS A 187 4.68 -10.27 -7.11
CA LYS A 187 5.73 -11.20 -7.54
C LYS A 187 6.77 -10.49 -8.40
N ILE A 188 8.03 -10.53 -7.99
CA ILE A 188 9.16 -10.04 -8.79
C ILE A 188 9.15 -10.70 -10.17
N GLY A 189 9.32 -9.87 -11.20
CA GLY A 189 9.32 -10.32 -12.61
C GLY A 189 7.94 -10.51 -13.23
N SER A 190 6.84 -10.19 -12.54
CA SER A 190 5.49 -10.24 -13.12
C SER A 190 5.08 -8.98 -13.87
N LEU A 191 5.76 -7.85 -13.65
CA LEU A 191 5.56 -6.63 -14.44
C LEU A 191 6.45 -6.60 -15.67
N ALA A 192 5.91 -6.08 -16.76
CA ALA A 192 6.73 -5.73 -17.92
C ALA A 192 7.72 -4.61 -17.54
N PRO A 193 8.93 -4.58 -18.14
CA PRO A 193 9.96 -3.59 -17.80
C PRO A 193 9.53 -2.13 -17.94
N ASP A 194 8.59 -1.84 -18.84
CA ASP A 194 8.03 -0.51 -19.09
C ASP A 194 6.90 -0.11 -18.11
N ARG A 195 6.53 -1.02 -17.21
CA ARG A 195 5.46 -0.81 -16.21
C ARG A 195 5.98 -0.62 -14.79
N HIS A 196 7.28 -0.47 -14.61
CA HIS A 196 7.86 -0.14 -13.31
C HIS A 196 7.80 1.38 -13.08
N TYR A 197 6.72 1.84 -12.53
CA TYR A 197 6.52 3.24 -12.16
C TYR A 197 6.49 3.37 -10.64
N GLY A 198 6.92 4.52 -10.14
CA GLY A 198 6.86 4.88 -8.74
C GLY A 198 6.71 6.40 -8.62
N MET A 199 6.43 6.89 -7.42
CA MET A 199 6.38 8.33 -7.17
C MET A 199 7.77 8.93 -7.35
N GLY A 200 7.87 9.94 -8.22
CA GLY A 200 9.06 10.76 -8.36
C GLY A 200 8.92 12.05 -7.55
N PHE A 201 9.96 12.40 -6.82
CA PHE A 201 10.10 13.71 -6.14
C PHE A 201 11.30 14.44 -6.72
N GLU A 202 11.15 15.74 -7.01
CA GLU A 202 12.26 16.63 -7.39
C GLU A 202 12.91 17.27 -6.18
#